data_c0e8791c25e5351ecba7b53ba076ef40
#
_entry.id   c0e8791c25e5351ecba7b53ba076ef40
#
_cell.length_a   1.000
_cell.length_b   1.000
_cell.length_c   1.000
_cell.angle_alpha   90.00
_cell.angle_beta   90.00
_cell.angle_gamma   90.00
#
_symmetry.space_group_name_H-M   'P 1'
#
loop_
_entity.id
_entity.type
_entity.pdbx_description
1 polymer ?
#
loop_
_entity_poly.entity_id
_entity_poly.type
_entity_poly.pdbx_seq_one_letter_code
_entity_poly.pdbx_strand_id
1 'polypeptide(L)'
;EFLATVRRVRQRVEDFQKKILPSDVCLPLDGGGSLRQRYLPLDRVGVCVPGGAAAYPSTLLMTVVPAQVAGVPEIVVVAPPTKFGSENDHVLATCYELGVSTVLRIGGAQAVAAMAYGVENLQQVDIIVGPGNLFVALAKEFVYGDVAIDSIAGPSEIVVVADEAGNAETISADMLAQAEHSPGSAILLTASQTLADAVESALSRRLKTLERADLTRDSLDRFGAIVITRNNEE
;
A
#
# COMPACT_ATOMS: atom_id res chain seq x y z
N GLU A 1 8.07 -17.94 14.48
CA GLU A 1 6.69 -17.44 14.36
C GLU A 1 6.55 -16.46 13.20
N PHE A 2 7.34 -15.37 13.13
CA PHE A 2 7.26 -14.35 12.09
C PHE A 2 7.37 -14.92 10.67
N LEU A 3 8.41 -15.69 10.36
CA LEU A 3 8.59 -16.29 9.02
C LEU A 3 7.45 -17.23 8.62
N ALA A 4 6.87 -17.97 9.58
CA ALA A 4 5.71 -18.81 9.29
C ALA A 4 4.49 -17.96 8.86
N THR A 5 4.31 -16.78 9.46
CA THR A 5 3.28 -15.83 9.05
C THR A 5 3.58 -15.24 7.67
N VAL A 6 4.82 -14.82 7.40
CA VAL A 6 5.25 -14.32 6.09
C VAL A 6 4.95 -15.36 4.99
N ARG A 7 5.33 -16.63 5.19
CA ARG A 7 5.07 -17.72 4.22
C ARG A 7 3.58 -17.95 3.98
N ARG A 8 2.77 -17.94 5.03
CA ARG A 8 1.32 -18.10 4.92
C ARG A 8 0.67 -16.94 4.15
N VAL A 9 1.08 -15.69 4.43
CA VAL A 9 0.56 -14.51 3.71
C VAL A 9 1.04 -14.51 2.27
N ARG A 10 2.34 -14.80 2.01
CA ARG A 10 2.90 -14.97 0.67
C ARG A 10 2.04 -15.95 -0.16
N GLN A 11 1.74 -17.13 0.38
CA GLN A 11 0.96 -18.13 -0.34
C GLN A 11 -0.43 -17.59 -0.73
N ARG A 12 -1.12 -16.89 0.18
CA ARG A 12 -2.43 -16.31 -0.13
C ARG A 12 -2.38 -15.23 -1.21
N VAL A 13 -1.37 -14.36 -1.16
CA VAL A 13 -1.16 -13.35 -2.19
C VAL A 13 -0.84 -14.01 -3.53
N GLU A 14 0.04 -15.00 -3.54
CA GLU A 14 0.42 -15.75 -4.74
C GLU A 14 -0.78 -16.46 -5.37
N ASP A 15 -1.60 -17.16 -4.56
CA ASP A 15 -2.80 -17.87 -5.04
C ASP A 15 -3.81 -16.92 -5.67
N PHE A 16 -3.99 -15.74 -5.08
CA PHE A 16 -4.87 -14.71 -5.64
C PHE A 16 -4.30 -14.11 -6.93
N GLN A 17 -3.02 -13.72 -6.93
CA GLN A 17 -2.37 -13.10 -8.08
C GLN A 17 -2.34 -14.04 -9.30
N LYS A 18 -2.10 -15.35 -9.09
CA LYS A 18 -2.18 -16.35 -10.17
C LYS A 18 -3.57 -16.43 -10.82
N LYS A 19 -4.63 -16.16 -10.06
CA LYS A 19 -6.00 -16.20 -10.60
C LYS A 19 -6.38 -14.98 -11.42
N ILE A 20 -5.81 -13.82 -11.07
CA ILE A 20 -6.09 -12.55 -11.77
C ILE A 20 -5.04 -12.23 -12.83
N LEU A 21 -3.98 -13.04 -12.97
CA LEU A 21 -2.98 -12.86 -14.00
C LEU A 21 -3.64 -12.97 -15.39
N PRO A 22 -3.52 -11.91 -16.23
CA PRO A 22 -4.13 -11.94 -17.55
C PRO A 22 -3.45 -12.98 -18.44
N SER A 23 -4.24 -13.59 -19.33
CA SER A 23 -3.74 -14.51 -20.35
C SER A 23 -3.81 -13.88 -21.75
N ASP A 24 -2.94 -14.35 -22.63
CA ASP A 24 -2.95 -13.95 -24.03
C ASP A 24 -4.32 -14.23 -24.66
N VAL A 25 -4.78 -13.28 -25.47
CA VAL A 25 -6.02 -13.39 -26.25
C VAL A 25 -5.67 -13.52 -27.72
N CYS A 26 -6.26 -14.48 -28.40
CA CYS A 26 -6.15 -14.66 -29.85
C CYS A 26 -7.56 -14.77 -30.45
N LEU A 27 -7.90 -13.81 -31.32
CA LEU A 27 -9.15 -13.79 -32.05
C LEU A 27 -8.86 -14.12 -33.53
N PRO A 28 -9.29 -15.30 -34.04
CA PRO A 28 -9.21 -15.57 -35.47
C PRO A 28 -10.19 -14.66 -36.24
N LEU A 29 -9.79 -14.24 -37.45
CA LEU A 29 -10.61 -13.42 -38.33
C LEU A 29 -11.08 -14.22 -39.54
N ASP A 30 -12.25 -13.84 -40.07
CA ASP A 30 -12.73 -14.38 -41.34
C ASP A 30 -11.73 -14.04 -42.46
N GLY A 31 -11.31 -15.06 -43.22
CA GLY A 31 -10.30 -14.90 -44.30
C GLY A 31 -8.86 -15.25 -43.89
N GLY A 32 -8.61 -15.79 -42.70
CA GLY A 32 -7.35 -16.43 -42.33
C GLY A 32 -6.34 -15.55 -41.53
N GLY A 33 -6.76 -14.36 -41.10
CA GLY A 33 -5.97 -13.53 -40.18
C GLY A 33 -6.24 -13.83 -38.70
N SER A 34 -5.47 -13.19 -37.80
CA SER A 34 -5.76 -13.19 -36.35
C SER A 34 -5.34 -11.89 -35.70
N LEU A 35 -6.10 -11.47 -34.67
CA LEU A 35 -5.72 -10.42 -33.73
C LEU A 35 -5.20 -11.07 -32.46
N ARG A 36 -4.07 -10.59 -31.94
CA ARG A 36 -3.47 -11.12 -30.70
C ARG A 36 -3.16 -9.99 -29.76
N GLN A 37 -3.58 -10.15 -28.50
CA GLN A 37 -3.13 -9.34 -27.39
C GLN A 37 -2.24 -10.22 -26.51
N ARG A 38 -0.97 -9.82 -26.37
CA ARG A 38 0.01 -10.56 -25.58
C ARG A 38 0.29 -9.83 -24.27
N TYR A 39 0.41 -10.57 -23.18
CA TYR A 39 0.83 -10.09 -21.88
C TYR A 39 2.24 -10.61 -21.61
N LEU A 40 3.19 -9.71 -21.49
CA LEU A 40 4.59 -10.04 -21.21
C LEU A 40 5.00 -9.50 -19.84
N PRO A 41 5.82 -10.23 -19.08
CA PRO A 41 6.42 -9.68 -17.86
C PRO A 41 7.28 -8.46 -18.21
N LEU A 42 7.41 -7.55 -17.26
CA LEU A 42 8.43 -6.51 -17.28
C LEU A 42 9.80 -7.14 -17.01
N ASP A 43 10.88 -6.48 -17.43
CA ASP A 43 12.22 -7.00 -17.19
C ASP A 43 12.70 -6.70 -15.77
N ARG A 44 12.36 -5.51 -15.24
CA ARG A 44 12.82 -5.07 -13.92
C ARG A 44 11.80 -4.22 -13.18
N VAL A 45 11.56 -4.53 -11.91
CA VAL A 45 10.65 -3.78 -11.03
C VAL A 45 11.44 -3.18 -9.85
N GLY A 46 11.23 -1.89 -9.60
CA GLY A 46 11.72 -1.18 -8.44
C GLY A 46 10.65 -1.08 -7.35
N VAL A 47 10.95 -1.51 -6.15
CA VAL A 47 10.02 -1.53 -5.01
C VAL A 47 10.46 -0.53 -3.95
N CYS A 48 9.61 0.44 -3.63
CA CYS A 48 9.78 1.36 -2.52
C CYS A 48 9.20 0.76 -1.24
N VAL A 49 10.03 0.63 -0.20
CA VAL A 49 9.59 0.23 1.15
C VAL A 49 9.68 1.42 2.09
N PRO A 50 8.60 1.83 2.76
CA PRO A 50 8.66 2.90 3.75
C PRO A 50 9.52 2.51 4.96
N GLY A 51 10.12 3.49 5.61
CA GLY A 51 10.94 3.27 6.79
C GLY A 51 10.82 4.41 7.81
N GLY A 52 9.73 5.18 7.77
CA GLY A 52 9.54 6.35 8.62
C GLY A 52 8.95 6.03 9.99
N ALA A 53 7.75 5.51 10.03
CA ALA A 53 6.94 5.37 11.24
C ALA A 53 6.85 3.94 11.80
N ALA A 54 6.94 2.94 10.92
CA ALA A 54 6.90 1.51 11.27
C ALA A 54 7.63 0.69 10.23
N ALA A 55 7.92 -0.58 10.53
CA ALA A 55 8.40 -1.56 9.56
C ALA A 55 7.22 -2.14 8.78
N TYR A 56 7.37 -2.22 7.45
CA TYR A 56 6.30 -2.69 6.55
C TYR A 56 6.72 -3.91 5.72
N PRO A 57 6.92 -5.08 6.32
CA PRO A 57 7.15 -6.33 5.57
C PRO A 57 5.96 -6.68 4.67
N SER A 58 4.75 -6.19 4.99
CA SER A 58 3.56 -6.31 4.15
C SER A 58 3.71 -5.64 2.78
N THR A 59 4.39 -4.50 2.70
CA THR A 59 4.69 -3.84 1.41
C THR A 59 5.45 -4.77 0.48
N LEU A 60 6.46 -5.48 1.00
CA LEU A 60 7.22 -6.47 0.21
C LEU A 60 6.30 -7.59 -0.30
N LEU A 61 5.44 -8.13 0.56
CA LEU A 61 4.51 -9.18 0.16
C LEU A 61 3.51 -8.72 -0.91
N MET A 62 3.06 -7.47 -0.82
CA MET A 62 2.06 -6.90 -1.74
C MET A 62 2.66 -6.38 -3.05
N THR A 63 3.98 -6.25 -3.16
CA THR A 63 4.66 -5.76 -4.38
C THR A 63 5.52 -6.83 -5.02
N VAL A 64 6.39 -7.49 -4.24
CA VAL A 64 7.33 -8.50 -4.75
C VAL A 64 6.60 -9.75 -5.23
N VAL A 65 5.62 -10.26 -4.46
CA VAL A 65 4.92 -11.49 -4.83
C VAL A 65 4.12 -11.34 -6.13
N PRO A 66 3.34 -10.27 -6.37
CA PRO A 66 2.73 -10.02 -7.67
C PRO A 66 3.74 -9.94 -8.81
N ALA A 67 4.88 -9.26 -8.62
CA ALA A 67 5.93 -9.18 -9.64
C ALA A 67 6.51 -10.58 -9.97
N GLN A 68 6.74 -11.41 -8.95
CA GLN A 68 7.19 -12.80 -9.14
C GLN A 68 6.15 -13.66 -9.87
N VAL A 69 4.88 -13.52 -9.55
CA VAL A 69 3.78 -14.23 -10.23
C VAL A 69 3.67 -13.78 -11.69
N ALA A 70 3.88 -12.50 -11.96
CA ALA A 70 3.94 -11.97 -13.33
C ALA A 70 5.15 -12.44 -14.13
N GLY A 71 6.14 -13.08 -13.49
CA GLY A 71 7.34 -13.59 -14.15
C GLY A 71 8.46 -12.55 -14.31
N VAL A 72 8.45 -11.48 -13.53
CA VAL A 72 9.51 -10.45 -13.56
C VAL A 72 10.83 -11.05 -13.06
N PRO A 73 11.91 -11.06 -13.87
CA PRO A 73 13.18 -11.68 -13.51
C PRO A 73 13.99 -10.86 -12.51
N GLU A 74 13.89 -9.53 -12.53
CA GLU A 74 14.65 -8.66 -11.64
C GLU A 74 13.75 -7.79 -10.76
N ILE A 75 13.96 -7.88 -9.45
CA ILE A 75 13.25 -7.06 -8.47
C ILE A 75 14.29 -6.39 -7.58
N VAL A 76 14.28 -5.06 -7.59
CA VAL A 76 15.14 -4.22 -6.76
C VAL A 76 14.31 -3.58 -5.67
N VAL A 77 14.72 -3.73 -4.43
CA VAL A 77 14.08 -3.08 -3.29
C VAL A 77 14.90 -1.90 -2.82
N VAL A 78 14.26 -0.75 -2.63
CA VAL A 78 14.86 0.40 -1.95
C VAL A 78 14.18 0.62 -0.61
N ALA A 79 14.96 0.76 0.45
CA ALA A 79 14.47 1.03 1.80
C ALA A 79 15.42 1.99 2.52
N PRO A 80 14.90 3.07 3.15
CA PRO A 80 15.76 4.05 3.81
C PRO A 80 16.56 3.39 4.96
N PRO A 81 17.79 3.88 5.25
CA PRO A 81 18.65 3.36 6.32
C PRO A 81 18.14 3.82 7.69
N THR A 82 17.05 3.24 8.13
CA THR A 82 16.38 3.51 9.40
C THR A 82 16.03 2.22 10.12
N LYS A 83 15.77 2.29 11.42
CA LYS A 83 15.33 1.14 12.24
C LYS A 83 14.04 0.48 11.74
N PHE A 84 13.27 1.15 10.89
CA PHE A 84 12.03 0.64 10.29
C PHE A 84 12.16 0.29 8.81
N GLY A 85 13.25 0.71 8.17
CA GLY A 85 13.57 0.42 6.78
C GLY A 85 14.61 -0.70 6.63
N SER A 86 15.72 -0.42 5.96
CA SER A 86 16.77 -1.40 5.66
C SER A 86 17.63 -1.83 6.86
N GLU A 87 17.41 -1.30 8.04
CA GLU A 87 18.03 -1.77 9.30
C GLU A 87 17.07 -2.65 10.12
N ASN A 88 15.87 -2.91 9.61
CA ASN A 88 14.87 -3.72 10.30
C ASN A 88 14.97 -5.20 9.91
N ASP A 89 15.15 -6.05 10.91
CA ASP A 89 15.31 -7.49 10.71
C ASP A 89 14.08 -8.14 10.03
N HIS A 90 12.87 -7.69 10.33
CA HIS A 90 11.65 -8.21 9.70
C HIS A 90 11.56 -7.84 8.22
N VAL A 91 11.98 -6.64 7.84
CA VAL A 91 12.05 -6.20 6.44
C VAL A 91 13.09 -7.04 5.69
N LEU A 92 14.31 -7.15 6.22
CA LEU A 92 15.38 -7.93 5.60
C LEU A 92 15.07 -9.42 5.54
N ALA A 93 14.52 -10.00 6.62
CA ALA A 93 14.10 -11.39 6.63
C ALA A 93 12.99 -11.68 5.61
N THR A 94 12.08 -10.72 5.39
CA THR A 94 11.04 -10.84 4.35
C THR A 94 11.66 -10.77 2.96
N CYS A 95 12.58 -9.84 2.69
CA CYS A 95 13.33 -9.80 1.43
C CYS A 95 14.03 -11.13 1.15
N TYR A 96 14.72 -11.68 2.15
CA TYR A 96 15.41 -12.97 2.04
C TYR A 96 14.43 -14.12 1.75
N GLU A 97 13.32 -14.20 2.48
CA GLU A 97 12.29 -15.23 2.28
C GLU A 97 11.62 -15.15 0.90
N LEU A 98 11.53 -13.95 0.33
CA LEU A 98 11.02 -13.72 -1.02
C LEU A 98 12.07 -13.90 -2.11
N GLY A 99 13.34 -14.19 -1.77
CA GLY A 99 14.42 -14.35 -2.73
C GLY A 99 14.86 -13.04 -3.40
N VAL A 100 14.58 -11.88 -2.78
CA VAL A 100 15.09 -10.60 -3.27
C VAL A 100 16.58 -10.51 -3.05
N SER A 101 17.35 -10.40 -4.13
CA SER A 101 18.82 -10.37 -4.09
C SER A 101 19.39 -8.96 -3.93
N THR A 102 18.63 -7.93 -4.30
CA THR A 102 19.11 -6.54 -4.31
C THR A 102 18.24 -5.66 -3.41
N VAL A 103 18.83 -5.24 -2.30
CA VAL A 103 18.23 -4.28 -1.36
C VAL A 103 19.17 -3.09 -1.22
N LEU A 104 18.73 -1.92 -1.68
CA LEU A 104 19.50 -0.68 -1.59
C LEU A 104 19.07 0.13 -0.37
N ARG A 105 20.05 0.56 0.41
CA ARG A 105 19.84 1.35 1.63
C ARG A 105 19.65 2.83 1.30
N ILE A 106 18.60 3.14 0.57
CA ILE A 106 18.27 4.48 0.11
C ILE A 106 16.75 4.65 0.11
N GLY A 107 16.25 5.85 0.32
CA GLY A 107 14.83 6.20 0.27
C GLY A 107 14.62 7.62 -0.27
N GLY A 108 13.38 8.11 -0.27
CA GLY A 108 13.07 9.45 -0.74
C GLY A 108 13.11 9.62 -2.25
N ALA A 109 13.08 10.87 -2.72
CA ALA A 109 13.10 11.21 -4.14
C ALA A 109 14.34 10.70 -4.88
N GLN A 110 15.50 10.67 -4.21
CA GLN A 110 16.75 10.18 -4.76
C GLN A 110 16.70 8.67 -5.10
N ALA A 111 15.98 7.88 -4.31
CA ALA A 111 15.78 6.46 -4.61
C ALA A 111 14.92 6.27 -5.87
N VAL A 112 13.86 7.08 -6.01
CA VAL A 112 13.00 7.09 -7.19
C VAL A 112 13.80 7.48 -8.42
N ALA A 113 14.58 8.56 -8.36
CA ALA A 113 15.43 9.03 -9.46
C ALA A 113 16.48 7.99 -9.86
N ALA A 114 17.13 7.33 -8.87
CA ALA A 114 18.11 6.28 -9.15
C ALA A 114 17.49 5.07 -9.86
N MET A 115 16.27 4.67 -9.50
CA MET A 115 15.55 3.60 -10.18
C MET A 115 15.05 4.02 -11.57
N ALA A 116 14.60 5.27 -11.72
CA ALA A 116 14.05 5.78 -12.97
C ALA A 116 15.10 5.99 -14.05
N TYR A 117 16.31 6.43 -13.70
CA TYR A 117 17.35 6.79 -14.67
C TYR A 117 18.56 5.86 -14.66
N GLY A 118 18.64 4.99 -13.66
CA GLY A 118 19.82 4.16 -13.42
C GLY A 118 20.98 4.95 -12.81
N VAL A 119 21.86 4.23 -12.16
CA VAL A 119 23.16 4.71 -11.67
C VAL A 119 24.19 3.59 -11.84
N GLU A 120 25.48 3.85 -11.54
CA GLU A 120 26.59 2.94 -11.81
C GLU A 120 26.30 1.45 -11.46
N ASN A 121 25.62 1.22 -10.33
CA ASN A 121 25.35 -0.14 -9.82
C ASN A 121 23.85 -0.52 -9.82
N LEU A 122 23.02 0.26 -10.49
CA LEU A 122 21.58 0.05 -10.61
C LEU A 122 21.12 0.43 -12.01
N GLN A 123 20.69 -0.56 -12.78
CA GLN A 123 20.08 -0.29 -14.07
C GLN A 123 18.66 0.28 -13.89
N GLN A 124 18.22 1.10 -14.85
CA GLN A 124 16.86 1.62 -14.90
C GLN A 124 15.84 0.49 -14.77
N VAL A 125 14.76 0.76 -14.04
CA VAL A 125 13.62 -0.17 -13.90
C VAL A 125 12.50 0.19 -14.88
N ASP A 126 11.62 -0.76 -15.21
CA ASP A 126 10.47 -0.52 -16.08
C ASP A 126 9.31 0.13 -15.31
N ILE A 127 9.17 -0.19 -14.03
CA ILE A 127 8.13 0.34 -13.15
C ILE A 127 8.65 0.53 -11.74
N ILE A 128 8.19 1.60 -11.08
CA ILE A 128 8.42 1.86 -9.66
C ILE A 128 7.10 1.67 -8.91
N VAL A 129 7.09 0.73 -7.96
CA VAL A 129 5.91 0.40 -7.15
C VAL A 129 6.16 0.59 -5.66
N GLY A 130 5.10 0.65 -4.89
CA GLY A 130 5.15 0.78 -3.44
C GLY A 130 4.96 2.22 -2.95
N PRO A 131 4.53 2.36 -1.68
CA PRO A 131 4.26 3.64 -1.06
C PRO A 131 5.52 4.33 -0.56
N GLY A 132 5.39 5.62 -0.28
CA GLY A 132 6.44 6.42 0.33
C GLY A 132 5.86 7.70 0.95
N ASN A 133 6.73 8.59 1.40
CA ASN A 133 6.33 9.91 1.86
C ASN A 133 6.00 10.83 0.67
N LEU A 134 5.58 12.07 0.96
CA LEU A 134 5.25 13.06 -0.06
C LEU A 134 6.37 13.25 -1.12
N PHE A 135 7.64 13.22 -0.71
CA PHE A 135 8.75 13.37 -1.66
C PHE A 135 8.88 12.17 -2.61
N VAL A 136 8.56 10.96 -2.16
CA VAL A 136 8.49 9.78 -3.01
C VAL A 136 7.31 9.89 -3.98
N ALA A 137 6.14 10.32 -3.52
CA ALA A 137 4.96 10.50 -4.36
C ALA A 137 5.21 11.54 -5.47
N LEU A 138 5.73 12.72 -5.11
CA LEU A 138 6.09 13.76 -6.06
C LEU A 138 7.19 13.30 -7.03
N ALA A 139 8.20 12.59 -6.55
CA ALA A 139 9.24 12.06 -7.42
C ALA A 139 8.70 11.04 -8.42
N LYS A 140 7.77 10.16 -8.01
CA LYS A 140 7.08 9.23 -8.93
C LYS A 140 6.27 9.98 -9.97
N GLU A 141 5.59 11.05 -9.59
CA GLU A 141 4.88 11.93 -10.54
C GLU A 141 5.84 12.56 -11.57
N PHE A 142 7.00 13.04 -11.13
CA PHE A 142 8.00 13.66 -12.01
C PHE A 142 8.61 12.68 -13.01
N VAL A 143 8.82 11.43 -12.64
CA VAL A 143 9.44 10.42 -13.53
C VAL A 143 8.40 9.65 -14.34
N TYR A 144 7.11 9.89 -14.12
CA TYR A 144 6.05 9.23 -14.87
C TYR A 144 6.12 9.63 -16.36
N GLY A 145 6.27 8.62 -17.22
CA GLY A 145 6.52 8.79 -18.64
C GLY A 145 7.94 8.36 -19.04
N ASP A 146 8.94 8.60 -18.19
CA ASP A 146 10.28 8.03 -18.34
C ASP A 146 10.34 6.59 -17.80
N VAL A 147 9.59 6.33 -16.71
CA VAL A 147 9.38 5.02 -16.11
C VAL A 147 7.91 4.89 -15.71
N ALA A 148 7.36 3.67 -15.73
CA ALA A 148 6.00 3.45 -15.24
C ALA A 148 5.96 3.53 -13.70
N ILE A 149 4.78 3.83 -13.15
CA ILE A 149 4.51 3.82 -11.72
C ILE A 149 3.20 3.07 -11.42
N ASP A 150 3.05 2.55 -10.21
CA ASP A 150 1.79 1.94 -9.76
C ASP A 150 0.69 3.00 -9.56
N SER A 151 1.00 4.04 -8.77
CA SER A 151 0.09 5.17 -8.52
C SER A 151 0.85 6.33 -7.85
N ILE A 152 0.25 7.51 -7.89
CA ILE A 152 0.63 8.63 -7.04
C ILE A 152 -0.16 8.46 -5.74
N ALA A 153 0.47 7.78 -4.76
CA ALA A 153 -0.17 7.51 -3.48
C ALA A 153 -0.26 8.80 -2.65
N GLY A 154 -1.49 9.28 -2.46
CA GLY A 154 -1.81 10.33 -1.50
C GLY A 154 -2.05 9.78 -0.08
N PRO A 155 -2.41 10.64 0.89
CA PRO A 155 -2.94 10.21 2.17
C PRO A 155 -4.15 9.30 1.98
N SER A 156 -4.23 8.21 2.76
CA SER A 156 -5.38 7.33 2.72
C SER A 156 -6.57 7.95 3.45
N GLU A 157 -7.76 7.71 2.94
CA GLU A 157 -9.01 8.19 3.52
C GLU A 157 -9.99 7.02 3.66
N ILE A 158 -10.77 7.02 4.73
CA ILE A 158 -11.87 6.08 4.90
C ILE A 158 -13.18 6.83 5.11
N VAL A 159 -14.23 6.37 4.45
CA VAL A 159 -15.59 6.76 4.73
C VAL A 159 -16.36 5.52 5.18
N VAL A 160 -16.88 5.57 6.40
CA VAL A 160 -17.73 4.53 6.95
C VAL A 160 -19.18 4.99 6.84
N VAL A 161 -20.01 4.21 6.18
CA VAL A 161 -21.45 4.46 6.09
C VAL A 161 -22.14 3.42 6.96
N ALA A 162 -22.91 3.88 7.95
CA ALA A 162 -23.58 2.96 8.88
C ALA A 162 -24.93 3.52 9.33
N ASP A 163 -25.91 2.64 9.45
CA ASP A 163 -27.21 2.92 10.04
C ASP A 163 -27.25 2.61 11.54
N GLU A 164 -28.42 2.65 12.14
CA GLU A 164 -28.63 2.37 13.57
C GLU A 164 -28.24 0.95 14.03
N ALA A 165 -28.12 0.00 13.11
CA ALA A 165 -27.68 -1.36 13.39
C ALA A 165 -26.15 -1.49 13.46
N GLY A 166 -25.41 -0.43 13.15
CA GLY A 166 -23.95 -0.38 13.14
C GLY A 166 -23.35 -0.63 14.55
N ASN A 167 -22.25 -1.35 14.59
CA ASN A 167 -21.51 -1.60 15.84
C ASN A 167 -20.47 -0.49 16.09
N ALA A 168 -20.72 0.36 17.09
CA ALA A 168 -19.86 1.50 17.42
C ALA A 168 -18.41 1.11 17.73
N GLU A 169 -18.17 -0.06 18.34
CA GLU A 169 -16.83 -0.55 18.64
C GLU A 169 -16.06 -0.90 17.36
N THR A 170 -16.70 -1.55 16.41
CA THR A 170 -16.09 -1.91 15.13
C THR A 170 -15.83 -0.65 14.30
N ILE A 171 -16.81 0.24 14.17
CA ILE A 171 -16.68 1.50 13.44
C ILE A 171 -15.54 2.36 14.01
N SER A 172 -15.49 2.52 15.34
CA SER A 172 -14.41 3.27 15.97
C SER A 172 -13.04 2.64 15.74
N ALA A 173 -12.94 1.31 15.68
CA ALA A 173 -11.68 0.62 15.38
C ALA A 173 -11.22 0.90 13.94
N ASP A 174 -12.13 0.85 12.97
CA ASP A 174 -11.83 1.15 11.56
C ASP A 174 -11.39 2.60 11.38
N MET A 175 -12.09 3.55 12.00
CA MET A 175 -11.72 4.97 11.96
C MET A 175 -10.34 5.23 12.57
N LEU A 176 -10.03 4.60 13.71
CA LEU A 176 -8.72 4.72 14.37
C LEU A 176 -7.61 4.08 13.56
N ALA A 177 -7.84 2.92 12.95
CA ALA A 177 -6.88 2.24 12.08
C ALA A 177 -6.47 3.12 10.89
N GLN A 178 -7.37 3.96 10.38
CA GLN A 178 -7.06 4.92 9.33
C GLN A 178 -6.39 6.18 9.89
N ALA A 179 -6.90 6.74 10.98
CA ALA A 179 -6.37 7.98 11.58
C ALA A 179 -4.92 7.83 12.08
N GLU A 180 -4.49 6.63 12.48
CA GLU A 180 -3.10 6.38 12.93
C GLU A 180 -2.03 6.57 11.84
N HIS A 181 -2.42 6.58 10.55
CA HIS A 181 -1.48 6.79 9.43
C HIS A 181 -0.96 8.22 9.31
N SER A 182 -1.56 9.19 9.97
CA SER A 182 -1.20 10.62 10.09
C SER A 182 -0.32 11.19 8.94
N PRO A 183 -0.90 12.01 8.03
CA PRO A 183 -2.30 12.40 8.01
C PRO A 183 -3.20 11.27 7.49
N GLY A 184 -4.31 11.00 8.20
CA GLY A 184 -5.29 9.99 7.80
C GLY A 184 -6.70 10.54 8.01
N SER A 185 -7.50 10.59 6.94
CA SER A 185 -8.89 11.03 7.02
C SER A 185 -9.80 9.86 7.40
N ALA A 186 -10.67 10.07 8.39
CA ALA A 186 -11.63 9.06 8.83
C ALA A 186 -12.99 9.71 9.06
N ILE A 187 -13.97 9.37 8.23
CA ILE A 187 -15.29 10.00 8.19
C ILE A 187 -16.37 8.94 8.45
N LEU A 188 -17.26 9.21 9.38
CA LEU A 188 -18.50 8.44 9.56
C LEU A 188 -19.68 9.22 8.97
N LEU A 189 -20.46 8.56 8.12
CA LEU A 189 -21.75 9.03 7.64
C LEU A 189 -22.84 8.17 8.26
N THR A 190 -23.80 8.78 8.97
CA THR A 190 -24.91 8.05 9.60
C THR A 190 -26.16 8.93 9.72
N ALA A 191 -27.33 8.31 9.59
CA ALA A 191 -28.60 8.96 9.92
C ALA A 191 -28.98 8.83 11.42
N SER A 192 -28.19 8.08 12.22
CA SER A 192 -28.47 7.79 13.63
C SER A 192 -27.61 8.64 14.56
N GLN A 193 -28.22 9.61 15.24
CA GLN A 193 -27.57 10.39 16.29
C GLN A 193 -27.03 9.47 17.40
N THR A 194 -27.82 8.46 17.79
CA THR A 194 -27.42 7.50 18.84
C THR A 194 -26.15 6.74 18.46
N LEU A 195 -26.02 6.31 17.20
CA LEU A 195 -24.80 5.64 16.73
C LEU A 195 -23.62 6.63 16.73
N ALA A 196 -23.83 7.86 16.26
CA ALA A 196 -22.81 8.90 16.24
C ALA A 196 -22.22 9.14 17.63
N ASP A 197 -23.08 9.32 18.64
CA ASP A 197 -22.68 9.55 20.04
C ASP A 197 -21.94 8.33 20.61
N ALA A 198 -22.39 7.11 20.28
CA ALA A 198 -21.74 5.87 20.68
C ALA A 198 -20.35 5.70 20.06
N VAL A 199 -20.19 6.04 18.79
CA VAL A 199 -18.88 5.99 18.08
C VAL A 199 -17.91 7.03 18.65
N GLU A 200 -18.35 8.27 18.89
CA GLU A 200 -17.53 9.32 19.51
C GLU A 200 -17.03 8.88 20.90
N SER A 201 -17.90 8.30 21.69
CA SER A 201 -17.56 7.75 23.02
C SER A 201 -16.55 6.60 22.90
N ALA A 202 -16.72 5.72 21.92
CA ALA A 202 -15.79 4.60 21.66
C ALA A 202 -14.42 5.10 21.18
N LEU A 203 -14.37 6.06 20.28
CA LEU A 203 -13.13 6.72 19.81
C LEU A 203 -12.36 7.32 20.99
N SER A 204 -13.04 8.13 21.81
CA SER A 204 -12.44 8.78 22.99
C SER A 204 -11.87 7.80 24.00
N ARG A 205 -12.52 6.65 24.19
CA ARG A 205 -12.07 5.59 25.09
C ARG A 205 -10.85 4.86 24.52
N ARG A 206 -10.90 4.44 23.25
CA ARG A 206 -9.84 3.68 22.58
C ARG A 206 -8.57 4.49 22.37
N LEU A 207 -8.66 5.78 22.07
CA LEU A 207 -7.50 6.69 21.95
C LEU A 207 -6.59 6.65 23.17
N LYS A 208 -7.14 6.43 24.37
CA LYS A 208 -6.35 6.37 25.63
C LYS A 208 -5.39 5.19 25.70
N THR A 209 -5.61 4.15 24.92
CA THR A 209 -4.85 2.89 24.93
C THR A 209 -3.98 2.67 23.71
N LEU A 210 -4.00 3.59 22.73
CA LEU A 210 -3.20 3.48 21.54
C LEU A 210 -1.75 3.91 21.79
N GLU A 211 -0.80 3.17 21.25
CA GLU A 211 0.63 3.53 21.31
C GLU A 211 0.93 4.86 20.60
N ARG A 212 0.15 5.21 19.55
CA ARG A 212 0.29 6.42 18.74
C ARG A 212 -0.86 7.42 18.98
N ALA A 213 -1.37 7.48 20.22
CA ALA A 213 -2.55 8.26 20.57
C ALA A 213 -2.50 9.73 20.13
N ASP A 214 -1.36 10.40 20.31
CA ASP A 214 -1.22 11.83 19.99
C ASP A 214 -1.31 12.09 18.48
N LEU A 215 -0.64 11.27 17.65
CA LEU A 215 -0.69 11.37 16.21
C LEU A 215 -2.08 11.05 15.66
N THR A 216 -2.72 10.01 16.22
CA THR A 216 -4.06 9.61 15.84
C THR A 216 -5.09 10.70 16.20
N ARG A 217 -4.93 11.33 17.36
CA ARG A 217 -5.76 12.45 17.78
C ARG A 217 -5.61 13.65 16.84
N ASP A 218 -4.37 14.07 16.52
CA ASP A 218 -4.13 15.17 15.59
C ASP A 218 -4.77 14.90 14.21
N SER A 219 -4.71 13.65 13.72
CA SER A 219 -5.39 13.25 12.49
C SER A 219 -6.91 13.37 12.58
N LEU A 220 -7.52 12.89 13.67
CA LEU A 220 -8.97 12.99 13.87
C LEU A 220 -9.42 14.44 14.04
N ASP A 221 -8.68 15.24 14.78
CA ASP A 221 -9.02 16.66 15.02
C ASP A 221 -8.94 17.49 13.73
N ARG A 222 -8.07 17.12 12.79
CA ARG A 222 -7.87 17.87 11.53
C ARG A 222 -8.64 17.31 10.34
N PHE A 223 -8.81 16.00 10.27
CA PHE A 223 -9.30 15.28 9.09
C PHE A 223 -10.39 14.26 9.42
N GLY A 224 -10.80 14.13 10.68
CA GLY A 224 -11.90 13.29 11.09
C GLY A 224 -13.22 14.04 11.02
N ALA A 225 -14.33 13.32 10.77
CA ALA A 225 -15.65 13.86 10.84
C ALA A 225 -16.70 12.78 11.17
N ILE A 226 -17.73 13.16 11.91
CA ILE A 226 -18.97 12.41 12.03
C ILE A 226 -20.06 13.30 11.44
N VAL A 227 -20.63 12.85 10.32
CA VAL A 227 -21.67 13.60 9.58
C VAL A 227 -23.00 12.90 9.78
N ILE A 228 -23.98 13.64 10.30
CA ILE A 228 -25.33 13.14 10.49
C ILE A 228 -26.18 13.57 9.32
N THR A 229 -26.68 12.60 8.57
CA THR A 229 -27.56 12.78 7.42
C THR A 229 -29.04 12.73 7.84
N ARG A 230 -29.94 13.20 7.00
CA ARG A 230 -31.41 13.13 7.28
C ARG A 230 -31.94 11.70 7.12
N ASN A 231 -31.33 10.94 6.24
CA ASN A 231 -31.68 9.54 5.95
C ASN A 231 -30.47 8.86 5.29
N ASN A 232 -30.60 7.56 4.99
CA ASN A 232 -29.52 6.75 4.40
C ASN A 232 -29.31 6.99 2.89
N GLU A 233 -30.10 7.87 2.25
CA GLU A 233 -30.00 8.16 0.82
C GLU A 233 -29.32 9.53 0.56
N GLU A 234 -29.18 10.38 1.58
CA GLU A 234 -28.52 11.69 1.51
C GLU A 234 -26.99 11.53 1.51
#